data_03d1e0488b738d424acbd3047080200d
#
_entry.id   03d1e0488b738d424acbd3047080200d
#
_cell.length_a   1.000
_cell.length_b   1.000
_cell.length_c   1.000
_cell.angle_alpha   90.00
_cell.angle_beta   90.00
_cell.angle_gamma   90.00
#
_symmetry.space_group_name_H-M   'P 1'
#
loop_
_entity.id
_entity.type
_entity.pdbx_description
1 polymer ?
#
loop_
_entity_poly.entity_id
_entity_poly.type
_entity_poly.pdbx_seq_one_letter_code
_entity_poly.pdbx_strand_id
1 'polypeptide(L)'
;ITAFGGLDTIASLVDKSGEQRKKFPKALIISAVIIVVLYFVGIMLWSGANNLNVLRETDQFHLGNLMYGLMGSLANNLSIAFGLSASAQAFLYQAFIRYTAFTLFVAYIGLLSSITYTPLKSLIQGTPKEIWPQFLTKINQKEMPQTALWIQAAVVSVCIIGLSLNSTILGALFNQLTYMTNVARAIPYFVVAASYPFYRIKNPGLLKHSLIAAHWQGYLCSLSVCTATLIA
;
A
#
# COMPACT_ATOMS: atom_id res chain seq x y z
N ILE A 1 -9.34 -1.05 -1.86
CA ILE A 1 -8.32 -0.58 -2.83
C ILE A 1 -7.00 -0.33 -2.12
N THR A 2 -6.98 0.34 -0.97
CA THR A 2 -5.74 0.68 -0.24
C THR A 2 -4.93 -0.55 0.17
N ALA A 3 -5.59 -1.65 0.56
CA ALA A 3 -4.93 -2.90 0.99
C ALA A 3 -4.11 -3.58 -0.12
N PHE A 4 -4.47 -3.36 -1.38
CA PHE A 4 -3.78 -3.90 -2.56
C PHE A 4 -2.89 -2.87 -3.26
N GLY A 5 -2.85 -1.65 -2.75
CA GLY A 5 -2.00 -0.61 -3.29
C GLY A 5 -0.53 -0.98 -3.19
N GLY A 6 0.20 -0.88 -4.32
CA GLY A 6 1.62 -1.20 -4.39
C GLY A 6 1.99 -2.48 -5.13
N LEU A 7 1.02 -3.36 -5.45
CA LEU A 7 1.28 -4.52 -6.30
C LEU A 7 1.71 -4.12 -7.72
N ASP A 8 1.20 -3.01 -8.22
CA ASP A 8 1.56 -2.38 -9.48
C ASP A 8 3.01 -1.87 -9.49
N THR A 9 3.48 -1.36 -8.36
CA THR A 9 4.85 -0.83 -8.26
C THR A 9 5.90 -1.93 -8.43
N ILE A 10 5.60 -3.16 -7.98
CA ILE A 10 6.49 -4.31 -8.14
C ILE A 10 6.63 -4.71 -9.61
N ALA A 11 5.63 -4.44 -10.45
CA ALA A 11 5.67 -4.75 -11.88
C ALA A 11 6.85 -4.07 -12.60
N SER A 12 7.28 -2.91 -12.14
CA SER A 12 8.43 -2.19 -12.69
C SER A 12 9.80 -2.84 -12.36
N LEU A 13 9.83 -3.68 -11.33
CA LEU A 13 11.02 -4.42 -10.89
C LEU A 13 11.19 -5.74 -11.63
N VAL A 14 10.17 -6.17 -12.39
CA VAL A 14 10.24 -7.44 -13.14
C VAL A 14 11.19 -7.26 -14.32
N ASP A 15 12.28 -8.01 -14.26
CA ASP A 15 13.26 -8.04 -15.34
C ASP A 15 12.63 -8.58 -16.63
N LYS A 16 13.07 -8.07 -17.78
CA LYS A 16 12.54 -8.45 -19.10
C LYS A 16 12.89 -9.87 -19.51
N SER A 17 13.57 -10.64 -18.64
CA SER A 17 13.93 -12.03 -18.88
C SER A 17 12.69 -12.92 -19.05
N GLY A 18 12.68 -13.74 -20.09
CA GLY A 18 11.49 -14.51 -20.50
C GLY A 18 10.92 -15.47 -19.45
N GLU A 19 11.75 -15.94 -18.52
CA GLU A 19 11.33 -16.86 -17.46
C GLU A 19 10.56 -16.15 -16.33
N GLN A 20 11.02 -14.99 -15.92
CA GLN A 20 10.33 -14.17 -14.91
C GLN A 20 8.98 -13.67 -15.42
N ARG A 21 8.88 -13.38 -16.70
CA ARG A 21 7.63 -12.94 -17.34
C ARG A 21 6.49 -13.94 -17.20
N LYS A 22 6.77 -15.24 -17.15
CA LYS A 22 5.76 -16.31 -16.94
C LYS A 22 5.46 -16.56 -15.47
N LYS A 23 6.44 -16.41 -14.59
CA LYS A 23 6.30 -16.68 -13.14
C LYS A 23 5.66 -15.51 -12.39
N PHE A 24 5.91 -14.28 -12.81
CA PHE A 24 5.44 -13.07 -12.13
C PHE A 24 3.90 -13.00 -11.99
N PRO A 25 3.07 -13.21 -13.04
CA PRO A 25 1.62 -13.14 -12.87
C PRO A 25 1.07 -14.16 -11.88
N LYS A 26 1.66 -15.37 -11.83
CA LYS A 26 1.28 -16.41 -10.86
C LYS A 26 1.64 -16.00 -9.43
N ALA A 27 2.85 -15.48 -9.23
CA ALA A 27 3.29 -14.98 -7.93
C ALA A 27 2.39 -13.84 -7.43
N LEU A 28 1.98 -12.94 -8.33
CA LEU A 28 1.09 -11.83 -8.02
C LEU A 28 -0.29 -12.30 -7.57
N ILE A 29 -0.88 -13.30 -8.25
CA ILE A 29 -2.16 -13.88 -7.83
C ILE A 29 -2.04 -14.58 -6.47
N ILE A 30 -0.99 -15.37 -6.27
CA ILE A 30 -0.76 -16.06 -5.00
C ILE A 30 -0.62 -15.03 -3.86
N SER A 31 0.16 -13.97 -4.08
CA SER A 31 0.32 -12.89 -3.10
C SER A 31 -1.01 -12.18 -2.81
N ALA A 32 -1.80 -11.89 -3.84
CA ALA A 32 -3.12 -11.28 -3.66
C ALA A 32 -4.06 -12.16 -2.84
N VAL A 33 -4.11 -13.46 -3.11
CA VAL A 33 -4.93 -14.43 -2.35
C VAL A 33 -4.46 -14.50 -0.89
N ILE A 34 -3.16 -14.60 -0.66
CA ILE A 34 -2.59 -14.61 0.71
C ILE A 34 -2.98 -13.34 1.46
N ILE A 35 -2.86 -12.17 0.83
CA ILE A 35 -3.24 -10.89 1.42
C ILE A 35 -4.73 -10.89 1.79
N VAL A 36 -5.63 -11.30 0.89
CA VAL A 36 -7.07 -11.39 1.17
C VAL A 36 -7.35 -12.28 2.38
N VAL A 37 -6.77 -13.47 2.41
CA VAL A 37 -6.95 -14.44 3.50
C VAL A 37 -6.45 -13.85 4.83
N LEU A 38 -5.25 -13.26 4.83
CA LEU A 38 -4.68 -12.65 6.04
C LEU A 38 -5.52 -11.48 6.55
N TYR A 39 -6.02 -10.61 5.65
CA TYR A 39 -6.91 -9.52 6.04
C TYR A 39 -8.24 -10.04 6.58
N PHE A 40 -8.85 -11.03 5.93
CA PHE A 40 -10.10 -11.63 6.38
C PHE A 40 -9.95 -12.25 7.77
N VAL A 41 -8.94 -13.09 7.97
CA VAL A 41 -8.62 -13.70 9.27
C VAL A 41 -8.31 -12.62 10.31
N GLY A 42 -7.51 -11.63 9.95
CA GLY A 42 -7.19 -10.51 10.82
C GLY A 42 -8.43 -9.76 11.27
N ILE A 43 -9.33 -9.37 10.36
CA ILE A 43 -10.57 -8.67 10.70
C ILE A 43 -11.46 -9.52 11.61
N MET A 44 -11.61 -10.82 11.32
CA MET A 44 -12.39 -11.73 12.15
C MET A 44 -11.84 -11.85 13.57
N LEU A 45 -10.53 -12.04 13.71
CA LEU A 45 -9.87 -12.13 15.02
C LEU A 45 -9.98 -10.82 15.80
N TRP A 46 -9.79 -9.68 15.13
CA TRP A 46 -9.89 -8.37 15.77
C TRP A 46 -11.31 -8.03 16.20
N SER A 47 -12.29 -8.37 15.36
CA SER A 47 -13.70 -8.17 15.65
C SER A 47 -14.16 -9.03 16.84
N GLY A 48 -13.63 -10.26 16.95
CA GLY A 48 -13.91 -11.15 18.07
C GLY A 48 -13.20 -10.76 19.38
N ALA A 49 -12.00 -10.17 19.28
CA ALA A 49 -11.18 -9.80 20.44
C ALA A 49 -11.50 -8.43 21.04
N ASN A 50 -12.17 -7.54 20.29
CA ASN A 50 -12.42 -6.17 20.69
C ASN A 50 -13.91 -5.80 20.60
N ASN A 51 -14.40 -5.03 21.55
CA ASN A 51 -15.70 -4.40 21.44
C ASN A 51 -15.61 -3.14 20.57
N LEU A 52 -15.91 -3.32 19.27
CA LEU A 52 -15.79 -2.26 18.27
C LEU A 52 -16.72 -1.06 18.54
N ASN A 53 -17.83 -1.25 19.26
CA ASN A 53 -18.73 -0.15 19.62
C ASN A 53 -18.06 0.82 20.60
N VAL A 54 -17.34 0.31 21.60
CA VAL A 54 -16.59 1.15 22.54
C VAL A 54 -15.49 1.94 21.85
N LEU A 55 -14.81 1.32 20.88
CA LEU A 55 -13.77 1.99 20.11
C LEU A 55 -14.33 3.09 19.20
N ARG A 56 -15.55 2.91 18.69
CA ARG A 56 -16.22 3.87 17.80
C ARG A 56 -16.76 5.09 18.53
N GLU A 57 -17.19 4.93 19.77
CA GLU A 57 -17.73 6.01 20.59
C GLU A 57 -16.65 6.92 21.18
N THR A 58 -15.40 6.51 21.12
CA THR A 58 -14.27 7.28 21.65
C THR A 58 -13.69 8.15 20.53
N ASP A 59 -14.00 9.44 20.51
CA ASP A 59 -13.50 10.44 19.53
C ASP A 59 -11.96 10.60 19.48
N GLN A 60 -11.24 9.85 20.31
CA GLN A 60 -9.79 9.87 20.37
C GLN A 60 -9.10 8.97 19.33
N PHE A 61 -9.84 8.10 18.64
CA PHE A 61 -9.26 7.20 17.65
C PHE A 61 -9.35 7.78 16.24
N HIS A 62 -8.20 7.96 15.63
CA HIS A 62 -8.04 8.30 14.23
C HIS A 62 -7.20 7.22 13.53
N LEU A 63 -7.17 7.22 12.20
CA LEU A 63 -6.46 6.20 11.42
C LEU A 63 -5.00 6.00 11.82
N GLY A 64 -4.32 7.04 12.34
CA GLY A 64 -2.92 6.97 12.74
C GLY A 64 -2.69 6.25 14.07
N ASN A 65 -3.67 6.22 14.99
CA ASN A 65 -3.54 5.58 16.30
C ASN A 65 -4.44 4.35 16.50
N LEU A 66 -5.28 4.03 15.53
CA LEU A 66 -6.24 2.92 15.62
C LEU A 66 -5.58 1.59 15.99
N MET A 67 -4.42 1.28 15.42
CA MET A 67 -3.69 0.04 15.71
C MET A 67 -3.24 -0.04 17.18
N TYR A 68 -2.81 1.08 17.74
CA TYR A 68 -2.43 1.14 19.15
C TYR A 68 -3.65 0.93 20.06
N GLY A 69 -4.79 1.56 19.74
CA GLY A 69 -6.04 1.39 20.46
C GLY A 69 -6.52 -0.05 20.46
N LEU A 70 -6.52 -0.69 19.30
CA LEU A 70 -6.91 -2.08 19.16
C LEU A 70 -5.99 -3.03 19.94
N MET A 71 -4.67 -2.86 19.86
CA MET A 71 -3.71 -3.71 20.59
C MET A 71 -3.76 -3.45 22.11
N GLY A 72 -4.00 -2.22 22.52
CA GLY A 72 -4.24 -1.89 23.92
C GLY A 72 -5.51 -2.53 24.48
N SER A 73 -6.61 -2.49 23.73
CA SER A 73 -7.87 -3.17 24.07
C SER A 73 -7.69 -4.68 24.17
N LEU A 74 -6.97 -5.29 23.22
CA LEU A 74 -6.63 -6.71 23.26
C LEU A 74 -5.82 -7.08 24.51
N ALA A 75 -4.82 -6.28 24.88
CA ALA A 75 -4.01 -6.50 26.07
C ALA A 75 -4.87 -6.43 27.35
N ASN A 76 -5.79 -5.47 27.42
CA ASN A 76 -6.72 -5.36 28.53
C ASN A 76 -7.66 -6.57 28.64
N ASN A 77 -8.28 -6.98 27.53
CA ASN A 77 -9.16 -8.13 27.51
C ASN A 77 -8.44 -9.42 27.90
N LEU A 78 -7.22 -9.63 27.44
CA LEU A 78 -6.37 -10.76 27.82
C LEU A 78 -6.04 -10.70 29.33
N SER A 79 -5.68 -9.53 29.84
CA SER A 79 -5.32 -9.37 31.24
C SER A 79 -6.48 -9.70 32.18
N ILE A 80 -7.70 -9.31 31.80
CA ILE A 80 -8.92 -9.64 32.53
C ILE A 80 -9.22 -11.15 32.45
N ALA A 81 -9.12 -11.74 31.24
CA ALA A 81 -9.38 -13.16 31.04
C ALA A 81 -8.43 -14.06 31.83
N PHE A 82 -7.18 -13.66 32.01
CA PHE A 82 -6.19 -14.37 32.82
C PHE A 82 -6.17 -14.00 34.30
N GLY A 83 -7.03 -13.08 34.74
CA GLY A 83 -7.11 -12.65 36.15
C GLY A 83 -5.80 -12.02 36.66
N LEU A 84 -5.08 -11.29 35.80
CA LEU A 84 -3.78 -10.72 36.16
C LEU A 84 -3.90 -9.60 37.18
N SER A 85 -2.88 -9.44 38.03
CA SER A 85 -2.78 -8.31 38.94
C SER A 85 -2.69 -6.97 38.23
N ALA A 86 -3.06 -5.86 38.89
CA ALA A 86 -3.04 -4.54 38.24
C ALA A 86 -1.67 -4.14 37.69
N SER A 87 -0.58 -4.51 38.36
CA SER A 87 0.78 -4.27 37.86
C SER A 87 1.11 -5.09 36.60
N ALA A 88 0.68 -6.35 36.56
CA ALA A 88 0.86 -7.21 35.40
C ALA A 88 0.00 -6.74 34.20
N GLN A 89 -1.21 -6.23 34.45
CA GLN A 89 -2.07 -5.63 33.42
C GLN A 89 -1.39 -4.41 32.78
N ALA A 90 -0.87 -3.49 33.62
CA ALA A 90 -0.15 -2.32 33.13
C ALA A 90 1.11 -2.69 32.31
N PHE A 91 1.85 -3.68 32.77
CA PHE A 91 3.02 -4.20 32.04
C PHE A 91 2.61 -4.79 30.68
N LEU A 92 1.60 -5.65 30.65
CA LEU A 92 1.11 -6.28 29.43
C LEU A 92 0.63 -5.25 28.42
N TYR A 93 -0.14 -4.26 28.86
CA TYR A 93 -0.60 -3.14 28.03
C TYR A 93 0.58 -2.41 27.39
N GLN A 94 1.58 -2.01 28.18
CA GLN A 94 2.77 -1.32 27.68
C GLN A 94 3.60 -2.19 26.73
N ALA A 95 3.71 -3.49 27.00
CA ALA A 95 4.41 -4.43 26.14
C ALA A 95 3.75 -4.52 24.77
N PHE A 96 2.41 -4.63 24.70
CA PHE A 96 1.67 -4.68 23.44
C PHE A 96 1.80 -3.38 22.64
N ILE A 97 1.70 -2.23 23.29
CA ILE A 97 1.87 -0.92 22.64
C ILE A 97 3.28 -0.77 22.06
N ARG A 98 4.32 -1.11 22.84
CA ARG A 98 5.71 -1.02 22.39
C ARG A 98 6.01 -2.01 21.25
N TYR A 99 5.50 -3.23 21.33
CA TYR A 99 5.61 -4.22 20.27
C TYR A 99 4.96 -3.72 18.98
N THR A 100 3.76 -3.15 19.07
CA THR A 100 3.06 -2.56 17.93
C THR A 100 3.86 -1.42 17.32
N ALA A 101 4.40 -0.51 18.15
CA ALA A 101 5.22 0.60 17.70
C ALA A 101 6.47 0.11 16.94
N PHE A 102 7.16 -0.88 17.50
CA PHE A 102 8.34 -1.46 16.87
C PHE A 102 8.00 -2.15 15.54
N THR A 103 6.94 -2.95 15.50
CA THR A 103 6.51 -3.65 14.29
C THR A 103 6.12 -2.67 13.19
N LEU A 104 5.33 -1.64 13.52
CA LEU A 104 4.96 -0.59 12.57
C LEU A 104 6.18 0.18 12.07
N PHE A 105 7.12 0.50 12.96
CA PHE A 105 8.36 1.19 12.58
C PHE A 105 9.16 0.40 11.55
N VAL A 106 9.38 -0.90 11.79
CA VAL A 106 10.09 -1.78 10.84
C VAL A 106 9.32 -1.91 9.52
N ALA A 107 7.99 -2.07 9.59
CA ALA A 107 7.14 -2.15 8.40
C ALA A 107 7.20 -0.87 7.57
N TYR A 108 7.18 0.31 8.22
CA TYR A 108 7.26 1.60 7.51
C TYR A 108 8.64 1.85 6.89
N ILE A 109 9.73 1.37 7.47
CA ILE A 109 11.06 1.43 6.83
C ILE A 109 11.05 0.64 5.52
N GLY A 110 10.52 -0.58 5.53
CA GLY A 110 10.40 -1.40 4.32
C GLY A 110 9.50 -0.76 3.26
N LEU A 111 8.36 -0.22 3.70
CA LEU A 111 7.41 0.48 2.83
C LEU A 111 8.03 1.74 2.22
N LEU A 112 8.72 2.56 3.02
CA LEU A 112 9.40 3.77 2.58
C LEU A 112 10.42 3.47 1.49
N SER A 113 11.25 2.45 1.70
CA SER A 113 12.25 2.02 0.70
C SER A 113 11.58 1.64 -0.63
N SER A 114 10.50 0.88 -0.59
CA SER A 114 9.78 0.45 -1.79
C SER A 114 9.07 1.61 -2.51
N ILE A 115 8.33 2.44 -1.79
CA ILE A 115 7.57 3.56 -2.37
C ILE A 115 8.49 4.65 -2.91
N THR A 116 9.63 4.89 -2.29
CA THR A 116 10.56 5.93 -2.74
C THR A 116 11.24 5.53 -4.04
N TYR A 117 11.70 4.29 -4.14
CA TYR A 117 12.52 3.85 -5.27
C TYR A 117 11.70 3.47 -6.51
N THR A 118 10.66 2.66 -6.34
CA THR A 118 10.00 1.98 -7.46
C THR A 118 9.25 2.92 -8.41
N PRO A 119 8.42 3.88 -7.92
CA PRO A 119 7.72 4.81 -8.80
C PRO A 119 8.67 5.73 -9.54
N LEU A 120 9.73 6.18 -8.87
CA LEU A 120 10.72 7.09 -9.46
C LEU A 120 11.51 6.38 -10.58
N LYS A 121 11.90 5.12 -10.38
CA LYS A 121 12.52 4.30 -11.41
C LYS A 121 11.60 4.13 -12.61
N SER A 122 10.34 3.77 -12.39
CA SER A 122 9.34 3.62 -13.45
C SER A 122 9.13 4.91 -14.22
N LEU A 123 9.05 6.04 -13.53
CA LEU A 123 8.82 7.35 -14.13
C LEU A 123 10.01 7.75 -15.04
N ILE A 124 11.23 7.63 -14.54
CA ILE A 124 12.43 8.05 -15.29
C ILE A 124 12.76 7.08 -16.43
N GLN A 125 12.65 5.77 -16.20
CA GLN A 125 12.98 4.78 -17.24
C GLN A 125 11.84 4.55 -18.23
N GLY A 126 10.59 4.78 -17.83
CA GLY A 126 9.40 4.61 -18.68
C GLY A 126 9.09 5.82 -19.57
N THR A 127 9.76 6.95 -19.36
CA THR A 127 9.51 8.19 -20.11
C THR A 127 10.68 8.51 -21.05
N PRO A 128 10.43 9.09 -22.24
CA PRO A 128 11.50 9.53 -23.14
C PRO A 128 12.46 10.49 -22.43
N LYS A 129 13.76 10.31 -22.63
CA LYS A 129 14.82 11.06 -21.94
C LYS A 129 14.78 12.56 -22.21
N GLU A 130 14.20 12.97 -23.32
CA GLU A 130 14.08 14.37 -23.74
C GLU A 130 13.13 15.19 -22.87
N ILE A 131 12.20 14.52 -22.14
CA ILE A 131 11.23 15.18 -21.27
C ILE A 131 11.86 15.59 -19.95
N TRP A 132 12.92 14.92 -19.53
CA TRP A 132 13.55 15.16 -18.24
C TRP A 132 14.84 15.96 -18.35
N PRO A 133 15.11 16.87 -17.41
CA PRO A 133 16.42 17.50 -17.30
C PRO A 133 17.52 16.43 -17.18
N GLN A 134 18.63 16.63 -17.86
CA GLN A 134 19.73 15.65 -17.95
C GLN A 134 20.28 15.22 -16.59
N PHE A 135 20.23 16.10 -15.57
CA PHE A 135 20.70 15.76 -14.22
C PHE A 135 19.80 14.75 -13.50
N LEU A 136 18.50 14.67 -13.83
CA LEU A 136 17.57 13.69 -13.25
C LEU A 136 17.69 12.32 -13.89
N THR A 137 18.13 12.25 -15.14
CA THR A 137 18.25 11.00 -15.90
C THR A 137 19.57 10.27 -15.65
N LYS A 138 20.49 10.86 -14.88
CA LYS A 138 21.76 10.22 -14.54
C LYS A 138 21.52 9.01 -13.63
N ILE A 139 21.89 7.84 -14.13
CA ILE A 139 21.78 6.56 -13.44
C ILE A 139 23.16 6.18 -12.91
N ASN A 140 23.23 5.74 -11.65
CA ASN A 140 24.49 5.26 -11.05
C ASN A 140 24.78 3.81 -11.50
N GLN A 141 25.94 3.27 -11.06
CA GLN A 141 26.36 1.89 -11.37
C GLN A 141 25.37 0.80 -10.92
N LYS A 142 24.45 1.13 -10.00
CA LYS A 142 23.38 0.23 -9.51
C LYS A 142 22.05 0.49 -10.20
N GLU A 143 22.04 1.11 -11.36
CA GLU A 143 20.84 1.47 -12.14
C GLU A 143 19.82 2.34 -11.39
N MET A 144 20.30 3.16 -10.43
CA MET A 144 19.45 4.04 -9.63
C MET A 144 19.58 5.50 -10.07
N PRO A 145 18.45 6.25 -10.19
CA PRO A 145 18.46 7.69 -10.48
C PRO A 145 18.77 8.48 -9.19
N GLN A 146 20.04 8.49 -8.79
CA GLN A 146 20.49 9.00 -7.49
C GLN A 146 20.11 10.45 -7.27
N THR A 147 20.29 11.32 -8.25
CA THR A 147 19.96 12.75 -8.14
C THR A 147 18.47 12.97 -7.91
N ALA A 148 17.63 12.22 -8.63
CA ALA A 148 16.18 12.32 -8.49
C ALA A 148 15.71 11.84 -7.10
N LEU A 149 16.34 10.79 -6.55
CA LEU A 149 16.07 10.32 -5.18
C LEU A 149 16.41 11.37 -4.13
N TRP A 150 17.55 12.07 -4.26
CA TRP A 150 17.91 13.14 -3.33
C TRP A 150 16.95 14.33 -3.40
N ILE A 151 16.51 14.72 -4.59
CA ILE A 151 15.53 15.79 -4.76
C ILE A 151 14.19 15.38 -4.14
N GLN A 152 13.73 14.15 -4.40
CA GLN A 152 12.51 13.63 -3.77
C GLN A 152 12.63 13.64 -2.24
N ALA A 153 13.74 13.17 -1.70
CA ALA A 153 13.97 13.17 -0.25
C ALA A 153 13.96 14.59 0.33
N ALA A 154 14.59 15.55 -0.35
CA ALA A 154 14.58 16.95 0.07
C ALA A 154 13.17 17.54 0.08
N VAL A 155 12.39 17.36 -0.99
CA VAL A 155 11.00 17.83 -1.08
C VAL A 155 10.13 17.22 0.02
N VAL A 156 10.20 15.91 0.21
CA VAL A 156 9.44 15.21 1.27
C VAL A 156 9.84 15.71 2.65
N SER A 157 11.14 15.89 2.92
CA SER A 157 11.63 16.41 4.20
C SER A 157 11.13 17.84 4.49
N VAL A 158 11.14 18.70 3.49
CA VAL A 158 10.59 20.07 3.62
C VAL A 158 9.08 20.03 3.92
N CYS A 159 8.34 19.17 3.23
CA CYS A 159 6.91 18.98 3.50
C CYS A 159 6.67 18.47 4.94
N ILE A 160 7.42 17.47 5.39
CA ILE A 160 7.28 16.91 6.75
C ILE A 160 7.59 17.98 7.80
N ILE A 161 8.69 18.72 7.65
CA ILE A 161 9.05 19.80 8.58
C ILE A 161 7.96 20.88 8.60
N GLY A 162 7.50 21.33 7.43
CA GLY A 162 6.46 22.33 7.33
C GLY A 162 5.14 21.92 7.99
N LEU A 163 4.77 20.64 7.85
CA LEU A 163 3.58 20.09 8.48
C LEU A 163 3.75 19.90 10.01
N SER A 164 4.96 19.57 10.47
CA SER A 164 5.25 19.34 11.89
C SER A 164 5.20 20.60 12.73
N LEU A 165 5.36 21.79 12.12
CA LEU A 165 5.30 23.08 12.81
C LEU A 165 3.89 23.47 13.28
N ASN A 166 2.84 22.83 12.77
CA ASN A 166 1.45 23.17 13.11
C ASN A 166 0.61 21.93 13.39
N SER A 167 0.56 21.54 14.68
CA SER A 167 -0.08 20.31 15.13
C SER A 167 -1.60 20.24 14.87
N THR A 168 -2.28 21.38 14.87
CA THR A 168 -3.75 21.45 14.67
C THR A 168 -4.12 21.16 13.21
N ILE A 169 -3.26 21.54 12.27
CA ILE A 169 -3.45 21.34 10.84
C ILE A 169 -3.02 19.93 10.43
N LEU A 170 -2.12 19.31 11.19
CA LEU A 170 -1.50 18.03 10.85
C LEU A 170 -2.53 16.89 10.69
N GLY A 171 -3.50 16.78 11.60
CA GLY A 171 -4.53 15.74 11.55
C GLY A 171 -5.47 15.89 10.35
N ALA A 172 -5.91 17.11 10.09
CA ALA A 172 -6.78 17.40 8.93
C ALA A 172 -6.06 17.16 7.61
N LEU A 173 -4.80 17.60 7.50
CA LEU A 173 -3.97 17.38 6.31
C LEU A 173 -3.65 15.90 6.10
N PHE A 174 -3.39 15.13 7.16
CA PHE A 174 -3.16 13.70 7.05
C PHE A 174 -4.38 12.98 6.45
N ASN A 175 -5.57 13.29 6.92
CA ASN A 175 -6.80 12.73 6.37
C ASN A 175 -6.99 13.14 4.92
N GLN A 176 -6.78 14.42 4.58
CA GLN A 176 -6.92 14.92 3.22
C GLN A 176 -5.90 14.29 2.27
N LEU A 177 -4.63 14.13 2.68
CA LEU A 177 -3.60 13.44 1.90
C LEU A 177 -3.94 11.95 1.70
N THR A 178 -4.55 11.31 2.70
CA THR A 178 -5.00 9.92 2.59
C THR A 178 -6.11 9.79 1.54
N TYR A 179 -7.10 10.68 1.55
CA TYR A 179 -8.15 10.71 0.54
C TYR A 179 -7.59 10.98 -0.87
N MET A 180 -6.72 11.97 -0.99
CA MET A 180 -6.06 12.29 -2.27
C MET A 180 -5.23 11.12 -2.80
N THR A 181 -4.55 10.37 -1.93
CA THR A 181 -3.77 9.19 -2.31
C THR A 181 -4.67 8.08 -2.84
N ASN A 182 -5.84 7.87 -2.26
CA ASN A 182 -6.80 6.87 -2.73
C ASN A 182 -7.32 7.23 -4.13
N VAL A 183 -7.72 8.48 -4.35
CA VAL A 183 -8.17 8.97 -5.66
C VAL A 183 -7.04 8.89 -6.70
N ALA A 184 -5.82 9.33 -6.33
CA ALA A 184 -4.66 9.30 -7.22
C ALA A 184 -4.28 7.87 -7.65
N ARG A 185 -4.56 6.85 -6.83
CA ARG A 185 -4.38 5.44 -7.20
C ARG A 185 -5.52 4.89 -8.04
N ALA A 186 -6.76 5.29 -7.79
CA ALA A 186 -7.93 4.81 -8.53
C ALA A 186 -7.85 5.17 -10.01
N ILE A 187 -7.38 6.38 -10.34
CA ILE A 187 -7.30 6.88 -11.73
C ILE A 187 -6.44 5.98 -12.64
N PRO A 188 -5.17 5.66 -12.32
CA PRO A 188 -4.36 4.74 -13.13
C PRO A 188 -4.98 3.36 -13.29
N TYR A 189 -5.54 2.79 -12.21
CA TYR A 189 -6.19 1.48 -12.29
C TYR A 189 -7.40 1.50 -13.23
N PHE A 190 -8.21 2.56 -13.17
CA PHE A 190 -9.32 2.75 -14.09
C PHE A 190 -8.84 2.83 -15.55
N VAL A 191 -7.84 3.66 -15.82
CA VAL A 191 -7.29 3.84 -17.18
C VAL A 191 -6.72 2.52 -17.73
N VAL A 192 -5.94 1.80 -16.93
CA VAL A 192 -5.37 0.50 -17.33
C VAL A 192 -6.47 -0.53 -17.56
N ALA A 193 -7.45 -0.63 -16.66
CA ALA A 193 -8.57 -1.55 -16.81
C ALA A 193 -9.43 -1.21 -18.04
N ALA A 194 -9.73 0.05 -18.29
CA ALA A 194 -10.51 0.50 -19.45
C ALA A 194 -9.75 0.30 -20.76
N SER A 195 -8.43 0.44 -20.79
CA SER A 195 -7.60 0.22 -21.98
C SER A 195 -7.38 -1.27 -22.30
N TYR A 196 -7.54 -2.17 -21.32
CA TYR A 196 -7.27 -3.59 -21.48
C TYR A 196 -8.06 -4.28 -22.59
N PRO A 197 -9.40 -4.07 -22.76
CA PRO A 197 -10.15 -4.62 -23.87
C PRO A 197 -9.59 -4.23 -25.25
N PHE A 198 -9.27 -2.95 -25.44
CA PHE A 198 -8.71 -2.42 -26.69
C PHE A 198 -7.34 -3.01 -27.00
N TYR A 199 -6.48 -3.09 -25.97
CA TYR A 199 -5.15 -3.72 -26.10
C TYR A 199 -5.27 -5.19 -26.52
N ARG A 200 -6.24 -5.90 -25.98
CA ARG A 200 -6.47 -7.31 -26.27
C ARG A 200 -6.95 -7.55 -27.70
N ILE A 201 -7.82 -6.69 -28.21
CA ILE A 201 -8.30 -6.74 -29.61
C ILE A 201 -7.13 -6.48 -30.57
N LYS A 202 -6.27 -5.52 -30.25
CA LYS A 202 -5.15 -5.12 -31.13
C LYS A 202 -4.02 -6.16 -31.17
N ASN A 203 -3.86 -6.99 -30.12
CA ASN A 203 -2.76 -7.92 -29.97
C ASN A 203 -3.19 -9.38 -29.71
N PRO A 204 -3.86 -10.05 -30.66
CA PRO A 204 -4.36 -11.41 -30.45
C PRO A 204 -3.28 -12.47 -30.19
N GLY A 205 -2.05 -12.25 -30.65
CA GLY A 205 -0.93 -13.15 -30.44
C GLY A 205 -0.47 -13.27 -28.97
N LEU A 206 -0.71 -12.27 -28.16
CA LEU A 206 -0.35 -12.27 -26.74
C LEU A 206 -1.31 -13.10 -25.86
N LEU A 207 -2.47 -13.48 -26.40
CA LEU A 207 -3.47 -14.29 -25.70
C LEU A 207 -2.96 -15.68 -25.32
N LYS A 208 -2.04 -16.27 -26.09
CA LYS A 208 -1.44 -17.58 -25.81
C LYS A 208 -0.64 -17.61 -24.50
N HIS A 209 -0.21 -16.46 -24.01
CA HIS A 209 0.57 -16.32 -22.78
C HIS A 209 -0.19 -15.62 -21.65
N SER A 210 -1.47 -15.26 -21.88
CA SER A 210 -2.33 -14.63 -20.89
C SER A 210 -2.88 -15.68 -19.90
N LEU A 211 -2.93 -15.35 -18.62
CA LEU A 211 -3.58 -16.17 -17.59
C LEU A 211 -5.08 -16.32 -17.83
N ILE A 212 -5.71 -15.32 -18.44
CA ILE A 212 -7.13 -15.32 -18.79
C ILE A 212 -7.23 -15.54 -20.29
N ALA A 213 -7.38 -16.80 -20.71
CA ALA A 213 -7.48 -17.16 -22.12
C ALA A 213 -8.80 -16.72 -22.76
N ALA A 214 -9.92 -16.86 -22.04
CA ALA A 214 -11.25 -16.52 -22.55
C ALA A 214 -11.46 -15.01 -22.69
N HIS A 215 -11.97 -14.58 -23.84
CA HIS A 215 -12.22 -13.15 -24.11
C HIS A 215 -13.23 -12.53 -23.16
N TRP A 216 -14.35 -13.21 -22.89
CA TRP A 216 -15.42 -12.71 -22.05
C TRP A 216 -14.99 -12.52 -20.57
N GLN A 217 -14.16 -13.42 -20.04
CA GLN A 217 -13.60 -13.28 -18.69
C GLN A 217 -12.72 -12.04 -18.55
N GLY A 218 -11.91 -11.74 -19.57
CA GLY A 218 -11.10 -10.54 -19.59
C GLY A 218 -11.94 -9.25 -19.59
N TYR A 219 -13.05 -9.24 -20.31
CA TYR A 219 -13.99 -8.10 -20.32
C TYR A 219 -14.72 -7.95 -18.99
N LEU A 220 -15.16 -9.05 -18.38
CA LEU A 220 -15.78 -9.02 -17.05
C LEU A 220 -14.82 -8.51 -15.98
N CYS A 221 -13.57 -8.98 -15.99
CA CYS A 221 -12.56 -8.47 -15.06
C CYS A 221 -12.30 -6.97 -15.26
N SER A 222 -12.17 -6.52 -16.51
CA SER A 222 -12.01 -5.09 -16.81
C SER A 222 -13.19 -4.27 -16.31
N LEU A 223 -14.41 -4.71 -16.57
CA LEU A 223 -15.64 -4.03 -16.13
C LEU A 223 -15.73 -3.98 -14.61
N SER A 224 -15.44 -5.09 -13.93
CA SER A 224 -15.49 -5.15 -12.47
C SER A 224 -14.45 -4.21 -11.81
N VAL A 225 -13.26 -4.11 -12.37
CA VAL A 225 -12.25 -3.17 -11.88
C VAL A 225 -12.66 -1.73 -12.15
N CYS A 226 -13.19 -1.42 -13.34
CA CYS A 226 -13.69 -0.08 -13.66
C CYS A 226 -14.83 0.34 -12.72
N THR A 227 -15.80 -0.54 -12.46
CA THR A 227 -16.89 -0.24 -11.52
C THR A 227 -16.38 -0.07 -10.08
N ALA A 228 -15.48 -0.94 -9.62
CA ALA A 228 -14.91 -0.84 -8.29
C ALA A 228 -14.09 0.45 -8.09
N THR A 229 -13.35 0.90 -9.11
CA THR A 229 -12.56 2.14 -9.05
C THR A 229 -13.39 3.41 -9.17
N LEU A 230 -14.60 3.35 -9.76
CA LEU A 230 -15.55 4.47 -9.82
C LEU A 230 -16.33 4.65 -8.51
N ILE A 231 -16.55 3.57 -7.76
CA ILE A 231 -17.29 3.60 -6.48
C ILE A 231 -16.34 3.99 -5.31
N ALA A 232 -15.05 3.75 -5.45
CA ALA A 232 -14.03 4.00 -4.42
C ALA A 232 -13.61 5.47 -4.33
#